data_f35f4230321e6b46a096987d445c28d9
#
_entry.id   f35f4230321e6b46a096987d445c28d9
#
_cell.length_a   1.000
_cell.length_b   1.000
_cell.length_c   1.000
_cell.angle_alpha   90.00
_cell.angle_beta   90.00
_cell.angle_gamma   90.00
#
_symmetry.space_group_name_H-M   'P 1'
#
loop_
_entity.id
_entity.type
_entity.pdbx_description
1 polymer ?
#
loop_
_entity_poly.entity_id
_entity_poly.type
_entity_poly.pdbx_seq_one_letter_code
_entity_poly.pdbx_strand_id
1 'polypeptide(L)'
;MKIKYYPYIILPIGTFIPKRFSAFVFGFIIFVRRGSRNNQALIEHEKVHVRQFWKTFCTHPIWYQFSKAYRLRAEVEGYAVQIKVREVLGKKPEFERHAKFIATHYNLDVTIDEAKALLIEE
;
A
#
# COMPACT_ATOMS: atom_id res chain seq x y z
N MET A 1 -15.02 2.07 -21.58
CA MET A 1 -14.40 2.26 -20.26
C MET A 1 -15.18 1.52 -19.19
N LYS A 2 -14.47 0.88 -18.31
CA LYS A 2 -15.12 0.18 -17.21
C LYS A 2 -14.81 0.89 -15.91
N ILE A 3 -15.86 1.24 -15.18
CA ILE A 3 -15.73 1.76 -13.83
C ILE A 3 -15.90 0.57 -12.90
N LYS A 4 -14.88 0.29 -12.12
CA LYS A 4 -14.93 -0.80 -11.17
C LYS A 4 -14.96 -0.23 -9.76
N TYR A 5 -15.94 -0.67 -9.02
CA TYR A 5 -16.05 -0.33 -7.61
C TYR A 5 -15.63 -1.52 -6.78
N TYR A 6 -14.69 -1.28 -5.87
CA TYR A 6 -14.21 -2.31 -4.95
C TYR A 6 -14.62 -1.90 -3.53
N PRO A 7 -15.62 -2.58 -2.96
CA PRO A 7 -16.13 -2.19 -1.64
C PRO A 7 -15.05 -2.22 -0.57
N TYR A 8 -15.07 -1.23 0.30
CA TYR A 8 -14.15 -1.15 1.43
C TYR A 8 -14.80 -0.42 2.60
N ILE A 9 -14.23 -0.63 3.79
CA ILE A 9 -14.63 0.05 5.02
C ILE A 9 -13.37 0.62 5.64
N ILE A 10 -13.43 1.87 6.10
CA ILE A 10 -12.33 2.50 6.81
C ILE A 10 -12.68 2.60 8.29
N LEU A 11 -11.82 2.06 9.15
CA LEU A 11 -11.99 2.15 10.60
C LEU A 11 -10.79 2.90 11.19
N PRO A 12 -11.02 4.05 11.86
CA PRO A 12 -9.94 4.83 12.48
C PRO A 12 -9.51 4.22 13.82
N ILE A 13 -9.09 2.97 13.79
CA ILE A 13 -8.69 2.20 14.96
C ILE A 13 -7.25 1.75 14.75
N GLY A 14 -6.34 2.22 15.62
CA GLY A 14 -4.93 1.90 15.50
C GLY A 14 -4.45 0.72 16.32
N THR A 15 -5.33 0.13 17.15
CA THR A 15 -4.95 -0.91 18.10
C THR A 15 -4.32 -2.15 17.44
N PHE A 16 -4.82 -2.51 16.25
CA PHE A 16 -4.37 -3.72 15.54
C PHE A 16 -3.27 -3.44 14.52
N ILE A 17 -2.79 -2.21 14.43
CA ILE A 17 -1.79 -1.83 13.44
C ILE A 17 -0.39 -2.00 14.04
N PRO A 18 0.51 -2.74 13.36
CA PRO A 18 1.91 -2.80 13.80
C PRO A 18 2.49 -1.39 13.95
N LYS A 19 3.33 -1.19 14.96
CA LYS A 19 3.82 0.16 15.31
C LYS A 19 4.50 0.89 14.16
N ARG A 20 5.13 0.16 13.25
CA ARG A 20 5.87 0.75 12.12
C ARG A 20 4.97 1.25 11.00
N PHE A 21 3.67 0.97 11.07
CA PHE A 21 2.73 1.37 10.02
C PHE A 21 1.71 2.37 10.54
N SER A 22 1.25 3.26 9.66
CA SER A 22 0.17 4.19 9.96
C SER A 22 -1.20 3.65 9.57
N ALA A 23 -1.23 2.62 8.71
CA ALA A 23 -2.46 1.97 8.26
C ALA A 23 -2.18 0.51 7.98
N PHE A 24 -3.25 -0.28 7.96
CA PHE A 24 -3.17 -1.72 7.73
C PHE A 24 -4.48 -2.19 7.10
N VAL A 25 -4.38 -3.06 6.10
CA VAL A 25 -5.55 -3.64 5.44
C VAL A 25 -5.68 -5.11 5.81
N PHE A 26 -6.91 -5.49 6.17
CA PHE A 26 -7.26 -6.89 6.29
C PHE A 26 -8.48 -7.13 5.41
N GLY A 27 -8.29 -7.83 4.29
CA GLY A 27 -9.35 -8.03 3.31
C GLY A 27 -9.82 -6.73 2.69
N PHE A 28 -11.05 -6.33 2.99
CA PHE A 28 -11.62 -5.08 2.51
C PHE A 28 -11.73 -4.02 3.61
N ILE A 29 -11.17 -4.30 4.79
CA ILE A 29 -11.22 -3.36 5.92
C ILE A 29 -9.88 -2.65 6.02
N ILE A 30 -9.92 -1.33 5.98
CA ILE A 30 -8.72 -0.48 6.15
C ILE A 30 -8.73 0.05 7.57
N PHE A 31 -7.72 -0.35 8.35
CA PHE A 31 -7.49 0.22 9.68
C PHE A 31 -6.49 1.36 9.53
N VAL A 32 -6.83 2.52 10.04
CA VAL A 32 -5.94 3.68 9.95
C VAL A 32 -5.85 4.35 11.32
N ARG A 33 -4.64 4.81 11.69
CA ARG A 33 -4.46 5.55 12.92
C ARG A 33 -5.19 6.89 12.81
N ARG A 34 -5.79 7.34 13.90
CA ARG A 34 -6.58 8.57 13.90
C ARG A 34 -5.81 9.77 13.36
N GLY A 35 -4.53 9.88 13.69
CA GLY A 35 -3.70 10.97 13.19
C GLY A 35 -3.45 10.93 11.69
N SER A 36 -3.68 9.79 11.04
CA SER A 36 -3.45 9.62 9.61
C SER A 36 -4.74 9.48 8.79
N ARG A 37 -5.91 9.60 9.42
CA ARG A 37 -7.20 9.36 8.75
C ARG A 37 -7.48 10.33 7.60
N ASN A 38 -6.86 11.50 7.59
CA ASN A 38 -7.03 12.50 6.55
C ASN A 38 -5.89 12.48 5.52
N ASN A 39 -5.00 11.52 5.61
CA ASN A 39 -3.90 11.35 4.65
C ASN A 39 -4.42 10.64 3.42
N GLN A 40 -4.87 11.40 2.42
CA GLN A 40 -5.46 10.84 1.21
C GLN A 40 -4.51 9.90 0.47
N ALA A 41 -3.24 10.27 0.37
CA ALA A 41 -2.27 9.44 -0.35
C ALA A 41 -2.13 8.07 0.31
N LEU A 42 -2.09 8.02 1.64
CA LEU A 42 -2.02 6.78 2.39
C LEU A 42 -3.29 5.94 2.19
N ILE A 43 -4.45 6.57 2.25
CA ILE A 43 -5.73 5.88 2.06
C ILE A 43 -5.80 5.28 0.64
N GLU A 44 -5.37 6.01 -0.38
CA GLU A 44 -5.36 5.48 -1.74
C GLU A 44 -4.39 4.30 -1.89
N HIS A 45 -3.26 4.33 -1.19
CA HIS A 45 -2.36 3.18 -1.11
C HIS A 45 -3.10 1.95 -0.55
N GLU A 46 -3.80 2.13 0.57
CA GLU A 46 -4.50 1.01 1.21
C GLU A 46 -5.66 0.51 0.34
N LYS A 47 -6.32 1.39 -0.41
CA LYS A 47 -7.36 0.98 -1.35
C LYS A 47 -6.82 0.12 -2.48
N VAL A 48 -5.55 0.28 -2.85
CA VAL A 48 -4.90 -0.63 -3.81
C VAL A 48 -4.92 -2.06 -3.27
N HIS A 49 -4.61 -2.24 -2.00
CA HIS A 49 -4.64 -3.57 -1.39
C HIS A 49 -6.06 -4.14 -1.33
N VAL A 50 -7.06 -3.30 -1.10
CA VAL A 50 -8.47 -3.72 -1.18
C VAL A 50 -8.79 -4.23 -2.59
N ARG A 51 -8.36 -3.50 -3.60
CA ARG A 51 -8.55 -3.92 -5.00
C ARG A 51 -7.87 -5.25 -5.26
N GLN A 52 -6.66 -5.43 -4.77
CA GLN A 52 -5.92 -6.69 -4.90
C GLN A 52 -6.66 -7.84 -4.23
N PHE A 53 -7.25 -7.59 -3.06
CA PHE A 53 -8.06 -8.58 -2.35
C PHE A 53 -9.23 -9.06 -3.21
N TRP A 54 -9.99 -8.15 -3.79
CA TRP A 54 -11.13 -8.50 -4.63
C TRP A 54 -10.71 -9.15 -5.95
N LYS A 55 -9.65 -8.64 -6.57
CA LYS A 55 -9.15 -9.19 -7.84
C LYS A 55 -8.64 -10.63 -7.71
N THR A 56 -8.17 -11.01 -6.56
CA THR A 56 -7.69 -12.38 -6.31
C THR A 56 -8.75 -13.29 -5.72
N PHE A 57 -10.03 -12.90 -5.80
CA PHE A 57 -11.15 -13.64 -5.21
C PHE A 57 -10.89 -13.96 -3.74
N CYS A 58 -10.47 -12.94 -3.00
CA CYS A 58 -10.22 -13.00 -1.55
C CYS A 58 -9.01 -13.85 -1.15
N THR A 59 -8.15 -14.22 -2.09
CA THR A 59 -6.94 -15.00 -1.77
C THR A 59 -5.70 -14.12 -1.53
N HIS A 60 -5.83 -12.80 -1.68
CA HIS A 60 -4.73 -11.86 -1.50
C HIS A 60 -3.94 -12.10 -0.21
N PRO A 61 -4.57 -12.28 0.97
CA PRO A 61 -3.79 -12.48 2.20
C PRO A 61 -2.88 -13.70 2.14
N ILE A 62 -3.30 -14.74 1.44
CA ILE A 62 -2.50 -15.97 1.30
C ILE A 62 -1.28 -15.69 0.42
N TRP A 63 -1.49 -15.09 -0.75
CA TRP A 63 -0.38 -14.75 -1.66
C TRP A 63 0.58 -13.77 -1.00
N TYR A 64 0.05 -12.77 -0.33
CA TYR A 64 0.84 -11.74 0.35
C TYR A 64 1.73 -12.37 1.42
N GLN A 65 1.20 -13.31 2.20
CA GLN A 65 1.94 -13.92 3.29
C GLN A 65 3.04 -14.86 2.79
N PHE A 66 2.76 -15.64 1.75
CA PHE A 66 3.64 -16.74 1.35
C PHE A 66 4.46 -16.49 0.09
N SER A 67 4.20 -15.44 -0.66
CA SER A 67 4.96 -15.12 -1.87
C SER A 67 5.62 -13.75 -1.74
N LYS A 68 6.95 -13.73 -1.60
CA LYS A 68 7.69 -12.47 -1.57
C LYS A 68 7.55 -11.69 -2.87
N ALA A 69 7.54 -12.39 -4.01
CA ALA A 69 7.36 -11.74 -5.31
C ALA A 69 6.00 -11.07 -5.42
N TYR A 70 4.95 -11.74 -4.96
CA TYR A 70 3.61 -11.14 -4.94
C TYR A 70 3.55 -9.94 -4.00
N ARG A 71 4.10 -10.09 -2.79
CA ARG A 71 4.10 -9.01 -1.79
C ARG A 71 4.86 -7.80 -2.31
N LEU A 72 6.01 -8.02 -2.97
CA LEU A 72 6.78 -6.92 -3.55
C LEU A 72 5.95 -6.15 -4.58
N ARG A 73 5.32 -6.85 -5.53
CA ARG A 73 4.48 -6.20 -6.53
C ARG A 73 3.31 -5.46 -5.90
N ALA A 74 2.70 -6.07 -4.88
CA ALA A 74 1.57 -5.46 -4.18
C ALA A 74 1.98 -4.13 -3.54
N GLU A 75 3.14 -4.09 -2.87
CA GLU A 75 3.60 -2.88 -2.21
C GLU A 75 4.10 -1.83 -3.20
N VAL A 76 4.78 -2.25 -4.27
CA VAL A 76 5.21 -1.33 -5.32
C VAL A 76 3.98 -0.64 -5.93
N GLU A 77 2.93 -1.40 -6.25
CA GLU A 77 1.70 -0.82 -6.79
C GLU A 77 1.07 0.18 -5.82
N GLY A 78 0.98 -0.18 -4.53
CA GLY A 78 0.41 0.69 -3.52
C GLY A 78 1.20 1.98 -3.35
N TYR A 79 2.51 1.90 -3.23
CA TYR A 79 3.35 3.10 -3.07
C TYR A 79 3.39 3.94 -4.34
N ALA A 80 3.32 3.33 -5.51
CA ALA A 80 3.27 4.09 -6.77
C ALA A 80 2.01 4.95 -6.82
N VAL A 81 0.86 4.42 -6.42
CA VAL A 81 -0.38 5.19 -6.32
C VAL A 81 -0.24 6.30 -5.28
N GLN A 82 0.35 5.99 -4.13
CA GLN A 82 0.56 6.97 -3.08
C GLN A 82 1.42 8.15 -3.58
N ILE A 83 2.48 7.87 -4.32
CA ILE A 83 3.34 8.90 -4.91
C ILE A 83 2.54 9.78 -5.88
N LYS A 84 1.76 9.17 -6.76
CA LYS A 84 0.95 9.92 -7.73
C LYS A 84 -0.08 10.82 -7.06
N VAL A 85 -0.73 10.33 -6.01
CA VAL A 85 -1.70 11.14 -5.27
C VAL A 85 -1.01 12.32 -4.60
N ARG A 86 0.18 12.10 -4.02
CA ARG A 86 0.95 13.20 -3.42
C ARG A 86 1.28 14.27 -4.45
N GLU A 87 1.67 13.88 -5.66
CA GLU A 87 1.96 14.83 -6.73
C GLU A 87 0.71 15.64 -7.11
N VAL A 88 -0.44 14.99 -7.23
CA VAL A 88 -1.70 15.66 -7.52
C VAL A 88 -2.04 16.68 -6.43
N LEU A 89 -1.70 16.38 -5.18
CA LEU A 89 -1.92 17.26 -4.05
C LEU A 89 -0.85 18.37 -3.92
N GLY A 90 0.07 18.46 -4.88
CA GLY A 90 1.11 19.47 -4.88
C GLY A 90 2.29 19.17 -3.96
N LYS A 91 2.44 17.92 -3.54
CA LYS A 91 3.54 17.50 -2.67
C LYS A 91 4.64 16.83 -3.49
N LYS A 92 5.87 16.90 -2.98
CA LYS A 92 6.99 16.23 -3.65
C LYS A 92 6.83 14.73 -3.61
N PRO A 93 7.15 14.02 -4.71
CA PRO A 93 7.23 12.56 -4.66
C PRO A 93 8.40 12.13 -3.78
N GLU A 94 8.18 11.15 -2.94
CA GLU A 94 9.17 10.68 -1.99
C GLU A 94 9.65 9.27 -2.37
N PHE A 95 10.20 9.13 -3.57
CA PHE A 95 10.64 7.83 -4.08
C PHE A 95 11.64 7.16 -3.13
N GLU A 96 12.61 7.92 -2.64
CA GLU A 96 13.65 7.40 -1.76
C GLU A 96 13.05 6.87 -0.45
N ARG A 97 12.15 7.63 0.14
CA ARG A 97 11.51 7.25 1.39
C ARG A 97 10.67 5.99 1.24
N HIS A 98 9.88 5.93 0.18
CA HIS A 98 9.02 4.77 -0.06
C HIS A 98 9.82 3.55 -0.46
N ALA A 99 10.90 3.73 -1.22
CA ALA A 99 11.81 2.63 -1.57
C ALA A 99 12.46 2.05 -0.32
N LYS A 100 12.90 2.91 0.60
CA LYS A 100 13.46 2.47 1.87
C LYS A 100 12.43 1.68 2.69
N PHE A 101 11.19 2.15 2.71
CA PHE A 101 10.11 1.47 3.42
C PHE A 101 9.89 0.07 2.84
N ILE A 102 9.82 -0.06 1.52
CA ILE A 102 9.67 -1.35 0.85
C ILE A 102 10.82 -2.28 1.19
N ALA A 103 12.06 -1.76 1.14
CA ALA A 103 13.24 -2.58 1.38
C ALA A 103 13.37 -3.06 2.83
N THR A 104 12.80 -2.34 3.80
CA THR A 104 13.05 -2.61 5.21
C THR A 104 11.87 -3.13 6.02
N HIS A 105 10.62 -2.96 5.55
CA HIS A 105 9.44 -3.24 6.39
C HIS A 105 8.63 -4.46 5.97
N TYR A 106 8.94 -5.11 4.84
CA TYR A 106 8.09 -6.17 4.29
C TYR A 106 8.81 -7.50 4.11
N ASN A 107 10.06 -7.59 4.54
CA ASN A 107 10.85 -8.82 4.44
C ASN A 107 10.91 -9.34 2.99
N LEU A 108 11.39 -8.50 2.08
CA LEU A 108 11.33 -8.78 0.65
C LEU A 108 12.67 -9.12 0.00
N ASP A 109 13.77 -8.99 0.73
CA ASP A 109 15.13 -9.23 0.21
C ASP A 109 15.46 -8.39 -1.02
N VAL A 110 15.06 -7.12 -1.01
CA VAL A 110 15.38 -6.17 -2.07
C VAL A 110 16.16 -5.00 -1.48
N THR A 111 17.02 -4.42 -2.31
CA THR A 111 17.74 -3.21 -1.92
C THR A 111 16.87 -1.97 -2.12
N ILE A 112 17.28 -0.86 -1.50
CA ILE A 112 16.58 0.42 -1.68
C ILE A 112 16.63 0.82 -3.16
N ASP A 113 17.77 0.64 -3.82
CA ASP A 113 17.93 0.99 -5.24
C ASP A 113 17.04 0.15 -6.14
N GLU A 114 16.91 -1.15 -5.86
CA GLU A 114 16.01 -2.02 -6.60
C GLU A 114 14.54 -1.61 -6.42
N ALA A 115 14.15 -1.33 -5.19
CA ALA A 115 12.79 -0.87 -4.90
C ALA A 115 12.50 0.47 -5.58
N LYS A 116 13.46 1.40 -5.56
CA LYS A 116 13.31 2.69 -6.20
C LYS A 116 13.13 2.55 -7.70
N ALA A 117 13.92 1.68 -8.34
CA ALA A 117 13.79 1.42 -9.77
C ALA A 117 12.40 0.90 -10.12
N LEU A 118 11.86 -0.01 -9.30
CA LEU A 118 10.52 -0.54 -9.51
C LEU A 118 9.44 0.54 -9.38
N LEU A 119 9.58 1.43 -8.39
CA LEU A 119 8.64 2.53 -8.21
C LEU A 119 8.65 3.50 -9.38
N ILE A 120 9.81 3.79 -9.93
CA ILE A 120 9.95 4.71 -11.04
C ILE A 120 9.32 4.13 -12.31
N GLU A 121 9.38 2.81 -12.49
CA GLU A 121 8.81 2.15 -13.68
C GLU A 121 7.28 2.16 -13.69
N GLU A 122 6.63 2.31 -12.54
CA GLU A 122 5.17 2.37 -12.48
C GLU A 122 4.64 3.72 -12.99
#